data_c6534d474d5c710302562874528a8215
#
_entry.id   c6534d474d5c710302562874528a8215
#
_cell.length_a   1.000
_cell.length_b   1.000
_cell.length_c   1.000
_cell.angle_alpha   90.00
_cell.angle_beta   90.00
_cell.angle_gamma   90.00
#
_symmetry.space_group_name_H-M   'P 1'
#
loop_
_entity.id
_entity.type
_entity.pdbx_description
1 polymer ?
#
loop_
_entity_poly.entity_id
_entity_poly.type
_entity_poly.pdbx_seq_one_letter_code
_entity_poly.pdbx_strand_id
1 'polypeptide(L)'
;MQSKFQLPSIPGLLLIVLFAAVATALSTLPFFQHLSLSPLVVGILIGIVFANTLGRYLPEEWRSGLKFCSKRILRIGIIFFGFRLTLADVAQVGLSAVALDIFIVCSTIGLGLLVGKWLNMDKETTLLTSSGSAICGAAAVLGAEATLKSEAYKTAVAVSTVVLFGTLSMFLYPVLYRNGFFPLSTHEMGLYTGSTVHEVAHVVGASNAMGKEVAEVAVIVKMIRVILLVPVLLVFSWSARSRSESVAPDQRRLVVPWFALLFLLAIALNTLLSLSPAVTEPIKTVDNFALTMAMTALGCETTIDKFRQAGWRPFVLALVLYLWLMFGGLLAVKALSWGGLIA
;
A
#
# COMPACT_ATOMS: atom_id res chain seq x y z
N MET A 1 21.92 -13.94 -7.02
CA MET A 1 21.46 -13.93 -8.42
C MET A 1 21.09 -12.52 -8.79
N GLN A 2 21.84 -11.91 -9.68
CA GLN A 2 21.54 -10.57 -10.22
C GLN A 2 20.20 -10.64 -10.93
N SER A 3 19.22 -9.84 -10.50
CA SER A 3 18.00 -9.66 -11.28
C SER A 3 18.41 -9.02 -12.60
N LYS A 4 18.50 -9.82 -13.67
CA LYS A 4 18.65 -9.31 -15.03
C LYS A 4 17.59 -8.23 -15.20
N PHE A 5 18.02 -7.05 -15.58
CA PHE A 5 17.18 -5.91 -15.93
C PHE A 5 16.36 -6.34 -17.18
N GLN A 6 15.24 -7.04 -16.93
CA GLN A 6 14.33 -7.36 -18.01
C GLN A 6 13.64 -6.06 -18.40
N LEU A 7 13.90 -5.62 -19.62
CA LEU A 7 13.15 -4.52 -20.21
C LEU A 7 11.66 -4.88 -20.14
N PRO A 8 10.79 -3.92 -19.76
CA PRO A 8 9.36 -4.17 -19.73
C PRO A 8 8.88 -4.51 -21.15
N SER A 9 7.99 -5.49 -21.28
CA SER A 9 7.41 -5.77 -22.58
C SER A 9 6.55 -4.57 -23.00
N ILE A 10 6.84 -4.07 -24.20
CA ILE A 10 6.10 -2.92 -24.77
C ILE A 10 4.60 -3.24 -24.89
N PRO A 11 4.18 -4.42 -25.39
CA PRO A 11 2.74 -4.75 -25.47
C PRO A 11 2.04 -4.76 -24.11
N GLY A 12 2.68 -5.32 -23.05
CA GLY A 12 2.12 -5.30 -21.70
C GLY A 12 1.99 -3.88 -21.13
N LEU A 13 2.97 -3.02 -21.40
CA LEU A 13 2.93 -1.61 -21.01
C LEU A 13 1.77 -0.88 -21.76
N LEU A 14 1.67 -1.08 -23.08
CA LEU A 14 0.61 -0.45 -23.89
C LEU A 14 -0.79 -0.89 -23.45
N LEU A 15 -0.96 -2.17 -23.09
CA LEU A 15 -2.23 -2.66 -22.53
C LEU A 15 -2.62 -1.88 -21.27
N ILE A 16 -1.69 -1.67 -20.36
CA ILE A 16 -1.95 -0.93 -19.13
C ILE A 16 -2.20 0.56 -19.42
N VAL A 17 -1.47 1.17 -20.33
CA VAL A 17 -1.73 2.55 -20.77
C VAL A 17 -3.15 2.67 -21.33
N LEU A 18 -3.57 1.73 -22.20
CA LEU A 18 -4.91 1.70 -22.76
C LEU A 18 -5.99 1.59 -21.67
N PHE A 19 -5.83 0.65 -20.74
CA PHE A 19 -6.78 0.47 -19.64
C PHE A 19 -6.81 1.69 -18.71
N ALA A 20 -5.67 2.30 -18.42
CA ALA A 20 -5.59 3.52 -17.62
C ALA A 20 -6.27 4.71 -18.33
N ALA A 21 -6.09 4.83 -19.64
CA ALA A 21 -6.78 5.85 -20.43
C ALA A 21 -8.31 5.64 -20.43
N VAL A 22 -8.76 4.40 -20.61
CA VAL A 22 -10.17 4.03 -20.49
C VAL A 22 -10.70 4.33 -19.07
N ALA A 23 -9.96 3.97 -18.03
CA ALA A 23 -10.33 4.26 -16.64
C ALA A 23 -10.48 5.77 -16.39
N THR A 24 -9.54 6.56 -16.91
CA THR A 24 -9.58 8.03 -16.81
C THR A 24 -10.78 8.60 -17.56
N ALA A 25 -11.07 8.12 -18.76
CA ALA A 25 -12.23 8.56 -19.53
C ALA A 25 -13.55 8.13 -18.86
N LEU A 26 -13.65 6.91 -18.35
CA LEU A 26 -14.86 6.44 -17.65
C LEU A 26 -15.12 7.23 -16.36
N SER A 27 -14.09 7.60 -15.63
CA SER A 27 -14.23 8.37 -14.39
C SER A 27 -14.83 9.76 -14.59
N THR A 28 -14.82 10.30 -15.82
CA THR A 28 -15.45 11.58 -16.15
C THR A 28 -16.96 11.46 -16.41
N LEU A 29 -17.49 10.24 -16.58
CA LEU A 29 -18.91 10.02 -16.80
C LEU A 29 -19.73 10.31 -15.52
N PRO A 30 -20.95 10.89 -15.64
CA PRO A 30 -21.77 11.26 -14.49
C PRO A 30 -22.04 10.12 -13.51
N PHE A 31 -22.21 8.88 -14.02
CA PHE A 31 -22.41 7.70 -13.18
C PHE A 31 -21.23 7.47 -12.22
N PHE A 32 -19.99 7.50 -12.72
CA PHE A 32 -18.78 7.29 -11.90
C PHE A 32 -18.51 8.49 -10.98
N GLN A 33 -18.84 9.70 -11.42
CA GLN A 33 -18.76 10.91 -10.59
C GLN A 33 -19.74 10.88 -9.43
N HIS A 34 -20.98 10.45 -9.66
CA HIS A 34 -21.97 10.26 -8.59
C HIS A 34 -21.52 9.26 -7.53
N LEU A 35 -20.84 8.19 -7.95
CA LEU A 35 -20.24 7.22 -7.04
C LEU A 35 -18.88 7.69 -6.47
N SER A 36 -18.42 8.89 -6.87
CA SER A 36 -17.10 9.45 -6.53
C SER A 36 -15.94 8.46 -6.78
N LEU A 37 -16.05 7.68 -7.85
CA LEU A 37 -15.02 6.73 -8.24
C LEU A 37 -13.90 7.47 -8.99
N SER A 38 -12.72 7.54 -8.36
CA SER A 38 -11.55 8.12 -9.01
C SER A 38 -11.04 7.24 -10.16
N PRO A 39 -10.26 7.79 -11.13
CA PRO A 39 -9.62 7.00 -12.18
C PRO A 39 -8.83 5.79 -11.65
N LEU A 40 -8.21 5.93 -10.47
CA LEU A 40 -7.45 4.87 -9.82
C LEU A 40 -8.33 3.68 -9.45
N VAL A 41 -9.51 3.97 -8.89
CA VAL A 41 -10.49 2.94 -8.50
C VAL A 41 -11.08 2.26 -9.74
N VAL A 42 -11.44 3.02 -10.76
CA VAL A 42 -11.93 2.46 -12.02
C VAL A 42 -10.85 1.59 -12.69
N GLY A 43 -9.60 2.03 -12.66
CA GLY A 43 -8.46 1.30 -13.20
C GLY A 43 -8.24 -0.06 -12.54
N ILE A 44 -8.26 -0.13 -11.20
CA ILE A 44 -8.09 -1.43 -10.52
C ILE A 44 -9.25 -2.37 -10.80
N LEU A 45 -10.49 -1.87 -10.89
CA LEU A 45 -11.67 -2.68 -11.25
C LEU A 45 -11.54 -3.29 -12.64
N ILE A 46 -11.15 -2.48 -13.65
CA ILE A 46 -10.88 -2.97 -15.00
C ILE A 46 -9.82 -4.07 -14.96
N GLY A 47 -8.73 -3.85 -14.21
CA GLY A 47 -7.67 -4.83 -14.05
C GLY A 47 -8.15 -6.14 -13.43
N ILE A 48 -8.95 -6.10 -12.34
CA ILE A 48 -9.50 -7.29 -11.67
C ILE A 48 -10.42 -8.06 -12.61
N VAL A 49 -11.34 -7.37 -13.31
CA VAL A 49 -12.23 -8.01 -14.29
C VAL A 49 -11.42 -8.67 -15.39
N PHE A 50 -10.44 -7.97 -15.96
CA PHE A 50 -9.56 -8.53 -16.99
C PHE A 50 -8.80 -9.76 -16.48
N ALA A 51 -8.20 -9.70 -15.30
CA ALA A 51 -7.42 -10.80 -14.72
C ALA A 51 -8.23 -12.10 -14.56
N ASN A 52 -9.50 -11.97 -14.20
CA ASN A 52 -10.38 -13.11 -13.91
C ASN A 52 -11.22 -13.57 -15.12
N THR A 53 -11.21 -12.82 -16.23
CA THR A 53 -11.89 -13.19 -17.48
C THR A 53 -10.91 -13.56 -18.59
N LEU A 54 -10.14 -12.58 -19.05
CA LEU A 54 -9.23 -12.67 -20.18
C LEU A 54 -7.76 -12.89 -19.78
N GLY A 55 -7.42 -12.71 -18.51
CA GLY A 55 -6.03 -12.78 -18.02
C GLY A 55 -5.33 -14.12 -18.26
N ARG A 56 -6.09 -15.22 -18.39
CA ARG A 56 -5.58 -16.55 -18.76
C ARG A 56 -5.01 -16.61 -20.18
N TYR A 57 -5.47 -15.75 -21.07
CA TYR A 57 -5.00 -15.68 -22.45
C TYR A 57 -3.84 -14.70 -22.66
N LEU A 58 -3.42 -14.00 -21.56
CA LEU A 58 -2.35 -13.04 -21.62
C LEU A 58 -1.01 -13.76 -21.84
N PRO A 59 -0.25 -13.43 -22.90
CA PRO A 59 1.08 -13.98 -23.11
C PRO A 59 2.00 -13.72 -21.91
N GLU A 60 2.82 -14.71 -21.53
CA GLU A 60 3.76 -14.57 -20.41
C GLU A 60 4.71 -13.37 -20.57
N GLU A 61 5.10 -13.06 -21.80
CA GLU A 61 5.95 -11.93 -22.14
C GLU A 61 5.32 -10.59 -21.72
N TRP A 62 3.99 -10.43 -21.82
CA TRP A 62 3.30 -9.20 -21.46
C TRP A 62 3.26 -8.96 -19.95
N ARG A 63 3.35 -10.02 -19.15
CA ARG A 63 3.36 -9.92 -17.68
C ARG A 63 4.51 -9.09 -17.13
N SER A 64 5.64 -9.03 -17.85
CA SER A 64 6.77 -8.18 -17.45
C SER A 64 6.42 -6.70 -17.50
N GLY A 65 5.61 -6.26 -18.49
CA GLY A 65 5.09 -4.91 -18.59
C GLY A 65 4.11 -4.56 -17.46
N LEU A 66 3.20 -5.49 -17.11
CA LEU A 66 2.28 -5.32 -15.98
C LEU A 66 3.05 -5.14 -14.67
N LYS A 67 4.02 -6.04 -14.38
CA LYS A 67 4.87 -5.96 -13.18
C LYS A 67 5.71 -4.69 -13.14
N PHE A 68 6.11 -4.16 -14.27
CA PHE A 68 6.80 -2.89 -14.35
C PHE A 68 5.88 -1.75 -13.88
N CYS A 69 4.62 -1.74 -14.33
CA CYS A 69 3.65 -0.74 -13.92
C CYS A 69 3.29 -0.85 -12.44
N SER A 70 2.93 -2.05 -11.94
CA SER A 70 2.53 -2.24 -10.54
C SER A 70 3.66 -2.00 -9.53
N LYS A 71 4.94 -2.10 -9.95
CA LYS A 71 6.08 -1.94 -9.03
C LYS A 71 6.88 -0.66 -9.27
N ARG A 72 7.26 -0.35 -10.52
CA ARG A 72 8.15 0.79 -10.82
C ARG A 72 7.37 2.06 -11.08
N ILE A 73 6.34 2.01 -11.95
CA ILE A 73 5.51 3.19 -12.19
C ILE A 73 4.82 3.62 -10.91
N LEU A 74 4.33 2.68 -10.08
CA LEU A 74 3.79 2.98 -8.75
C LEU A 74 4.77 3.78 -7.89
N ARG A 75 6.04 3.33 -7.79
CA ARG A 75 7.05 4.02 -6.96
C ARG A 75 7.36 5.41 -7.51
N ILE A 76 7.45 5.54 -8.83
CA ILE A 76 7.65 6.85 -9.50
C ILE A 76 6.46 7.77 -9.19
N GLY A 77 5.23 7.29 -9.35
CA GLY A 77 4.02 8.05 -8.99
C GLY A 77 4.05 8.50 -7.54
N ILE A 78 4.41 7.61 -6.59
CA ILE A 78 4.53 7.99 -5.17
C ILE A 78 5.56 9.09 -4.96
N ILE A 79 6.71 9.06 -5.66
CA ILE A 79 7.72 10.13 -5.57
C ILE A 79 7.14 11.45 -6.06
N PHE A 80 6.49 11.46 -7.23
CA PHE A 80 5.90 12.67 -7.80
C PHE A 80 4.70 13.18 -6.98
N PHE A 81 3.99 12.30 -6.28
CA PHE A 81 2.95 12.71 -5.34
C PHE A 81 3.49 13.68 -4.26
N GLY A 82 4.78 13.57 -3.90
CA GLY A 82 5.44 14.50 -2.98
C GLY A 82 5.40 15.96 -3.41
N PHE A 83 5.32 16.26 -4.71
CA PHE A 83 5.16 17.63 -5.21
C PHE A 83 3.77 18.24 -4.95
N ARG A 84 2.83 17.48 -4.37
CA ARG A 84 1.52 18.00 -3.92
C ARG A 84 1.56 18.57 -2.52
N LEU A 85 2.60 18.27 -1.76
CA LEU A 85 2.72 18.48 -0.33
C LEU A 85 3.92 19.39 -0.03
N THR A 86 3.86 20.04 1.12
CA THR A 86 4.95 20.86 1.68
C THR A 86 5.40 20.31 3.03
N LEU A 87 6.55 20.73 3.53
CA LEU A 87 7.01 20.37 4.88
C LEU A 87 6.08 20.92 5.97
N ALA A 88 5.38 22.03 5.70
CA ALA A 88 4.37 22.55 6.61
C ALA A 88 3.19 21.57 6.76
N ASP A 89 2.71 20.97 5.65
CA ASP A 89 1.64 19.97 5.70
C ASP A 89 2.10 18.72 6.47
N VAL A 90 3.36 18.29 6.30
CA VAL A 90 3.95 17.17 7.07
C VAL A 90 4.01 17.50 8.57
N ALA A 91 4.39 18.74 8.91
CA ALA A 91 4.44 19.17 10.30
C ALA A 91 3.06 19.24 10.96
N GLN A 92 2.00 19.58 10.20
CA GLN A 92 0.62 19.61 10.69
C GLN A 92 0.10 18.24 11.11
N VAL A 93 0.50 17.16 10.41
CA VAL A 93 0.11 15.79 10.78
C VAL A 93 0.77 15.37 12.10
N GLY A 94 1.94 15.89 12.39
CA GLY A 94 2.55 15.95 13.71
C GLY A 94 3.05 14.62 14.28
N LEU A 95 3.51 14.72 15.53
CA LEU A 95 4.07 13.59 16.31
C LEU A 95 3.00 12.52 16.64
N SER A 96 1.74 12.92 16.68
CA SER A 96 0.60 12.05 16.91
C SER A 96 0.46 10.97 15.83
N ALA A 97 0.70 11.30 14.56
CA ALA A 97 0.69 10.34 13.48
C ALA A 97 1.82 9.30 13.60
N VAL A 98 3.01 9.75 14.02
CA VAL A 98 4.15 8.84 14.27
C VAL A 98 3.82 7.88 15.41
N ALA A 99 3.27 8.39 16.51
CA ALA A 99 2.88 7.57 17.67
C ALA A 99 1.77 6.58 17.29
N LEU A 100 0.78 7.02 16.51
CA LEU A 100 -0.29 6.17 15.98
C LEU A 100 0.30 5.03 15.14
N ASP A 101 1.16 5.35 14.18
CA ASP A 101 1.75 4.35 13.30
C ASP A 101 2.64 3.35 14.05
N ILE A 102 3.43 3.80 15.02
CA ILE A 102 4.22 2.89 15.86
C ILE A 102 3.28 1.96 16.62
N PHE A 103 2.21 2.48 17.25
CA PHE A 103 1.22 1.66 17.94
C PHE A 103 0.57 0.65 17.02
N ILE A 104 0.09 1.08 15.85
CA ILE A 104 -0.58 0.19 14.87
C ILE A 104 0.38 -0.88 14.37
N VAL A 105 1.64 -0.53 14.04
CA VAL A 105 2.63 -1.51 13.56
C VAL A 105 2.95 -2.53 14.65
N CYS A 106 3.27 -2.08 15.85
CA CYS A 106 3.63 -2.98 16.96
C CYS A 106 2.46 -3.89 17.37
N SER A 107 1.26 -3.32 17.51
CA SER A 107 0.07 -4.08 17.90
C SER A 107 -0.36 -5.08 16.82
N THR A 108 -0.29 -4.69 15.54
CA THR A 108 -0.65 -5.59 14.43
C THR A 108 0.33 -6.76 14.31
N ILE A 109 1.64 -6.52 14.42
CA ILE A 109 2.65 -7.60 14.41
C ILE A 109 2.48 -8.49 15.64
N GLY A 110 2.29 -7.89 16.82
CA GLY A 110 2.07 -8.63 18.07
C GLY A 110 0.84 -9.53 18.00
N LEU A 111 -0.30 -8.97 17.57
CA LEU A 111 -1.53 -9.73 17.36
C LEU A 111 -1.34 -10.82 16.30
N GLY A 112 -0.63 -10.51 15.22
CA GLY A 112 -0.35 -11.48 14.18
C GLY A 112 0.45 -12.67 14.66
N LEU A 113 1.44 -12.47 15.53
CA LEU A 113 2.22 -13.55 16.15
C LEU A 113 1.37 -14.41 17.08
N LEU A 114 0.47 -13.78 17.85
CA LEU A 114 -0.44 -14.50 18.74
C LEU A 114 -1.45 -15.37 17.96
N VAL A 115 -2.12 -14.76 16.97
CA VAL A 115 -3.12 -15.47 16.16
C VAL A 115 -2.47 -16.54 15.27
N GLY A 116 -1.29 -16.25 14.68
CA GLY A 116 -0.54 -17.23 13.91
C GLY A 116 -0.15 -18.46 14.72
N LYS A 117 0.27 -18.27 15.98
CA LYS A 117 0.51 -19.38 16.92
C LYS A 117 -0.77 -20.16 17.21
N TRP A 118 -1.89 -19.48 17.43
CA TRP A 118 -3.19 -20.12 17.69
C TRP A 118 -3.69 -20.93 16.48
N LEU A 119 -3.45 -20.42 15.26
CA LEU A 119 -3.79 -21.12 14.02
C LEU A 119 -2.78 -22.23 13.65
N ASN A 120 -1.76 -22.48 14.47
CA ASN A 120 -0.67 -23.41 14.18
C ASN A 120 -0.01 -23.15 12.81
N MET A 121 0.24 -21.89 12.50
CA MET A 121 0.95 -21.46 11.29
C MET A 121 2.46 -21.44 11.54
N ASP A 122 3.23 -21.69 10.48
CA ASP A 122 4.67 -21.48 10.55
C ASP A 122 5.01 -19.99 10.77
N LYS A 123 6.13 -19.76 11.46
CA LYS A 123 6.54 -18.43 11.90
C LYS A 123 6.83 -17.50 10.73
N GLU A 124 7.36 -18.02 9.63
CA GLU A 124 7.73 -17.22 8.46
C GLU A 124 6.46 -16.67 7.79
N THR A 125 5.49 -17.54 7.43
CA THR A 125 4.20 -17.12 6.85
C THR A 125 3.48 -16.15 7.78
N THR A 126 3.52 -16.39 9.09
CA THR A 126 2.94 -15.49 10.09
C THR A 126 3.59 -14.11 10.06
N LEU A 127 4.92 -14.03 10.06
CA LEU A 127 5.66 -12.75 10.02
C LEU A 127 5.47 -12.02 8.68
N LEU A 128 5.48 -12.75 7.56
CA LEU A 128 5.24 -12.18 6.23
C LEU A 128 3.84 -11.56 6.15
N THR A 129 2.81 -12.29 6.55
CA THR A 129 1.42 -11.80 6.53
C THR A 129 1.22 -10.62 7.49
N SER A 130 1.80 -10.72 8.70
CA SER A 130 1.70 -9.66 9.70
C SER A 130 2.43 -8.39 9.30
N SER A 131 3.64 -8.50 8.74
CA SER A 131 4.40 -7.33 8.26
C SER A 131 3.72 -6.65 7.08
N GLY A 132 3.15 -7.44 6.17
CA GLY A 132 2.36 -6.92 5.06
C GLY A 132 1.14 -6.12 5.54
N SER A 133 0.39 -6.66 6.47
CA SER A 133 -0.77 -5.98 7.07
C SER A 133 -0.36 -4.77 7.92
N ALA A 134 0.73 -4.91 8.68
CA ALA A 134 1.16 -3.88 9.63
C ALA A 134 1.81 -2.66 8.99
N ILE A 135 2.47 -2.75 7.84
CA ILE A 135 3.33 -1.67 7.34
C ILE A 135 2.84 -1.11 6.00
N CYS A 136 3.30 -1.69 4.90
CA CYS A 136 3.04 -1.12 3.57
C CYS A 136 2.68 -2.17 2.51
N GLY A 137 2.10 -3.26 2.93
CA GLY A 137 1.61 -4.27 2.01
C GLY A 137 2.71 -5.12 1.39
N ALA A 138 2.64 -5.31 0.08
CA ALA A 138 3.56 -6.17 -0.67
C ALA A 138 5.04 -5.77 -0.49
N ALA A 139 5.35 -4.49 -0.37
CA ALA A 139 6.72 -4.03 -0.14
C ALA A 139 7.29 -4.52 1.21
N ALA A 140 6.45 -4.54 2.26
CA ALA A 140 6.84 -5.06 3.57
C ALA A 140 7.00 -6.58 3.54
N VAL A 141 6.12 -7.31 2.84
CA VAL A 141 6.26 -8.75 2.64
C VAL A 141 7.58 -9.09 1.96
N LEU A 142 7.92 -8.40 0.86
CA LEU A 142 9.17 -8.62 0.12
C LEU A 142 10.41 -8.24 0.95
N GLY A 143 10.33 -7.18 1.75
CA GLY A 143 11.39 -6.81 2.69
C GLY A 143 11.60 -7.86 3.76
N ALA A 144 10.51 -8.38 4.33
CA ALA A 144 10.54 -9.46 5.32
C ALA A 144 11.04 -10.78 4.70
N GLU A 145 10.61 -11.14 3.48
CA GLU A 145 11.13 -12.29 2.72
C GLU A 145 12.65 -12.24 2.59
N ALA A 146 13.18 -11.12 2.10
CA ALA A 146 14.61 -10.94 1.93
C ALA A 146 15.39 -11.09 3.24
N THR A 147 14.80 -10.66 4.36
CA THR A 147 15.39 -10.73 5.70
C THR A 147 15.29 -12.11 6.31
N LEU A 148 14.14 -12.78 6.16
CA LEU A 148 13.85 -14.10 6.74
C LEU A 148 14.31 -15.25 5.82
N LYS A 149 14.63 -14.96 4.57
CA LYS A 149 14.95 -15.94 3.50
C LYS A 149 13.85 -16.97 3.30
N SER A 150 12.60 -16.50 3.33
CA SER A 150 11.40 -17.31 3.23
C SER A 150 11.22 -17.90 1.83
N GLU A 151 10.45 -18.98 1.73
CA GLU A 151 10.12 -19.60 0.46
C GLU A 151 9.16 -18.74 -0.37
N ALA A 152 9.35 -18.74 -1.70
CA ALA A 152 8.61 -17.86 -2.62
C ALA A 152 7.07 -18.04 -2.54
N TYR A 153 6.58 -19.27 -2.27
CA TYR A 153 5.14 -19.50 -2.14
C TYR A 153 4.55 -18.82 -0.91
N LYS A 154 5.26 -18.79 0.23
CA LYS A 154 4.83 -18.10 1.45
C LYS A 154 4.69 -16.60 1.21
N THR A 155 5.65 -16.04 0.48
CA THR A 155 5.61 -14.64 0.03
C THR A 155 4.42 -14.37 -0.86
N ALA A 156 4.15 -15.23 -1.86
CA ALA A 156 3.01 -15.08 -2.76
C ALA A 156 1.67 -15.13 -1.99
N VAL A 157 1.55 -16.01 -1.01
CA VAL A 157 0.38 -16.11 -0.12
C VAL A 157 0.20 -14.82 0.68
N ALA A 158 1.24 -14.35 1.36
CA ALA A 158 1.17 -13.13 2.16
C ALA A 158 0.83 -11.90 1.30
N VAL A 159 1.42 -11.77 0.10
CA VAL A 159 1.08 -10.70 -0.84
C VAL A 159 -0.38 -10.79 -1.27
N SER A 160 -0.89 -12.00 -1.53
CA SER A 160 -2.30 -12.20 -1.92
C SER A 160 -3.27 -11.74 -0.85
N THR A 161 -2.98 -11.99 0.44
CA THR A 161 -3.83 -11.51 1.55
C THR A 161 -3.83 -9.99 1.64
N VAL A 162 -2.67 -9.36 1.47
CA VAL A 162 -2.52 -7.90 1.48
C VAL A 162 -3.31 -7.25 0.34
N VAL A 163 -3.21 -7.80 -0.87
CA VAL A 163 -3.94 -7.28 -2.03
C VAL A 163 -5.44 -7.43 -1.83
N LEU A 164 -5.89 -8.58 -1.32
CA LEU A 164 -7.31 -8.83 -1.03
C LEU A 164 -7.88 -7.81 -0.05
N PHE A 165 -7.31 -7.72 1.15
CA PHE A 165 -7.85 -6.85 2.21
C PHE A 165 -7.55 -5.38 1.96
N GLY A 166 -6.45 -5.06 1.26
CA GLY A 166 -6.17 -3.70 0.81
C GLY A 166 -7.18 -3.21 -0.23
N THR A 167 -7.50 -4.04 -1.21
CA THR A 167 -8.54 -3.74 -2.21
C THR A 167 -9.92 -3.61 -1.54
N LEU A 168 -10.24 -4.51 -0.61
CA LEU A 168 -11.49 -4.42 0.16
C LEU A 168 -11.57 -3.10 0.93
N SER A 169 -10.50 -2.70 1.63
CA SER A 169 -10.43 -1.42 2.35
C SER A 169 -10.65 -0.23 1.41
N MET A 170 -10.04 -0.28 0.22
CA MET A 170 -10.10 0.81 -0.75
C MET A 170 -11.53 1.13 -1.16
N PHE A 171 -12.40 0.13 -1.26
CA PHE A 171 -13.82 0.34 -1.58
C PHE A 171 -14.67 0.55 -0.33
N LEU A 172 -14.40 -0.20 0.74
CA LEU A 172 -15.25 -0.19 1.92
C LEU A 172 -15.14 1.12 2.71
N TYR A 173 -13.93 1.68 2.87
CA TYR A 173 -13.72 2.89 3.68
C TYR A 173 -14.45 4.11 3.13
N PRO A 174 -14.38 4.44 1.82
CA PRO A 174 -15.16 5.55 1.27
C PRO A 174 -16.67 5.38 1.43
N VAL A 175 -17.17 4.15 1.27
CA VAL A 175 -18.60 3.84 1.44
C VAL A 175 -19.02 4.07 2.90
N LEU A 176 -18.28 3.52 3.86
CA LEU A 176 -18.59 3.67 5.29
C LEU A 176 -18.47 5.13 5.74
N TYR A 177 -17.45 5.86 5.26
CA TYR A 177 -17.26 7.27 5.59
C TYR A 177 -18.43 8.14 5.11
N ARG A 178 -18.86 7.97 3.85
CA ARG A 178 -20.00 8.73 3.30
C ARG A 178 -21.33 8.43 3.97
N ASN A 179 -21.51 7.19 4.44
CA ASN A 179 -22.71 6.79 5.17
C ASN A 179 -22.66 7.19 6.66
N GLY A 180 -21.63 7.94 7.09
CA GLY A 180 -21.52 8.40 8.48
C GLY A 180 -21.18 7.28 9.48
N PHE A 181 -20.73 6.12 9.01
CA PHE A 181 -20.36 5.01 9.89
C PHE A 181 -19.09 5.30 10.70
N PHE A 182 -18.20 6.10 10.14
CA PHE A 182 -17.01 6.60 10.82
C PHE A 182 -17.28 8.02 11.36
N PRO A 183 -17.45 8.19 12.68
CA PRO A 183 -17.63 9.52 13.29
C PRO A 183 -16.27 10.21 13.41
N LEU A 184 -15.59 10.41 12.29
CA LEU A 184 -14.26 10.98 12.16
C LEU A 184 -14.33 12.30 11.40
N SER A 185 -13.59 13.30 11.87
CA SER A 185 -13.33 14.50 11.08
C SER A 185 -12.51 14.17 9.83
N THR A 186 -12.41 15.08 8.89
CA THR A 186 -11.63 14.91 7.65
C THR A 186 -10.15 14.57 7.96
N HIS A 187 -9.57 15.29 8.93
CA HIS A 187 -8.19 15.03 9.36
C HIS A 187 -8.04 13.65 10.03
N GLU A 188 -8.92 13.31 10.98
CA GLU A 188 -8.94 12.00 11.63
C GLU A 188 -9.14 10.87 10.60
N MET A 189 -9.98 11.07 9.58
CA MET A 189 -10.19 10.09 8.51
C MET A 189 -8.93 9.89 7.67
N GLY A 190 -8.16 10.95 7.45
CA GLY A 190 -6.84 10.87 6.82
C GLY A 190 -5.85 10.04 7.65
N LEU A 191 -5.73 10.34 8.95
CA LEU A 191 -4.91 9.57 9.90
C LEU A 191 -5.32 8.09 9.92
N TYR A 192 -6.61 7.82 10.04
CA TYR A 192 -7.17 6.47 10.06
C TYR A 192 -6.87 5.70 8.77
N THR A 193 -7.13 6.31 7.61
CA THR A 193 -6.91 5.66 6.31
C THR A 193 -5.42 5.37 6.08
N GLY A 194 -4.55 6.33 6.36
CA GLY A 194 -3.09 6.17 6.22
C GLY A 194 -2.52 5.10 7.14
N SER A 195 -3.00 5.04 8.39
CA SER A 195 -2.49 4.11 9.40
C SER A 195 -3.11 2.70 9.33
N THR A 196 -4.20 2.47 8.60
CA THR A 196 -4.90 1.18 8.61
C THR A 196 -4.99 0.48 7.27
N VAL A 197 -5.07 1.19 6.15
CA VAL A 197 -5.11 0.59 4.81
C VAL A 197 -3.74 0.02 4.44
N HIS A 198 -3.71 -1.14 3.79
CA HIS A 198 -2.51 -1.97 3.61
C HIS A 198 -1.43 -1.33 2.73
N GLU A 199 -1.74 -0.98 1.49
CA GLU A 199 -0.77 -0.48 0.51
C GLU A 199 -0.94 1.01 0.21
N VAL A 200 0.14 1.66 -0.20
CA VAL A 200 0.11 3.07 -0.60
C VAL A 200 -0.90 3.30 -1.74
N ALA A 201 -0.94 2.39 -2.72
CA ALA A 201 -1.88 2.49 -3.83
C ALA A 201 -3.35 2.44 -3.35
N HIS A 202 -3.66 1.55 -2.40
CA HIS A 202 -5.00 1.45 -1.83
C HIS A 202 -5.34 2.67 -0.95
N VAL A 203 -4.35 3.22 -0.22
CA VAL A 203 -4.52 4.48 0.53
C VAL A 203 -4.88 5.62 -0.42
N VAL A 204 -4.10 5.78 -1.50
CA VAL A 204 -4.35 6.80 -2.52
C VAL A 204 -5.73 6.62 -3.15
N GLY A 205 -6.11 5.38 -3.51
CA GLY A 205 -7.42 5.07 -4.08
C GLY A 205 -8.56 5.41 -3.12
N ALA A 206 -8.51 4.90 -1.89
CA ALA A 206 -9.53 5.14 -0.87
C ALA A 206 -9.66 6.63 -0.51
N SER A 207 -8.54 7.28 -0.19
CA SER A 207 -8.54 8.65 0.31
C SER A 207 -8.97 9.67 -0.75
N ASN A 208 -8.55 9.51 -2.02
CA ASN A 208 -9.04 10.38 -3.09
C ASN A 208 -10.57 10.27 -3.29
N ALA A 209 -11.14 9.09 -3.07
CA ALA A 209 -12.59 8.90 -3.12
C ALA A 209 -13.32 9.59 -1.94
N MET A 210 -12.63 9.95 -0.86
CA MET A 210 -13.19 10.62 0.31
C MET A 210 -12.96 12.14 0.32
N GLY A 211 -12.03 12.63 -0.49
CA GLY A 211 -11.73 14.05 -0.63
C GLY A 211 -10.23 14.36 -0.60
N LYS A 212 -9.88 15.53 -1.12
CA LYS A 212 -8.48 15.96 -1.28
C LYS A 212 -7.75 16.05 0.06
N GLU A 213 -8.37 16.66 1.07
CA GLU A 213 -7.80 16.84 2.41
C GLU A 213 -7.52 15.49 3.09
N VAL A 214 -8.48 14.54 2.99
CA VAL A 214 -8.27 13.16 3.47
C VAL A 214 -7.08 12.51 2.78
N ALA A 215 -6.94 12.71 1.45
CA ALA A 215 -5.88 12.12 0.66
C ALA A 215 -4.49 12.65 1.05
N GLU A 216 -4.36 13.95 1.27
CA GLU A 216 -3.10 14.58 1.66
C GLU A 216 -2.60 14.02 3.00
N VAL A 217 -3.45 14.01 4.02
CA VAL A 217 -3.11 13.47 5.34
C VAL A 217 -2.82 11.97 5.26
N ALA A 218 -3.68 11.18 4.60
CA ALA A 218 -3.55 9.73 4.53
C ALA A 218 -2.25 9.29 3.87
N VAL A 219 -1.82 9.97 2.80
CA VAL A 219 -0.56 9.62 2.12
C VAL A 219 0.64 9.95 2.97
N ILE A 220 0.66 11.10 3.68
CA ILE A 220 1.75 11.46 4.58
C ILE A 220 1.89 10.41 5.69
N VAL A 221 0.79 10.07 6.36
CA VAL A 221 0.77 9.05 7.43
C VAL A 221 1.29 7.72 6.88
N LYS A 222 0.80 7.31 5.70
CA LYS A 222 1.28 6.07 5.08
C LYS A 222 2.77 6.11 4.76
N MET A 223 3.34 7.25 4.37
CA MET A 223 4.78 7.38 4.13
C MET A 223 5.59 7.29 5.43
N ILE A 224 5.12 7.86 6.54
CA ILE A 224 5.72 7.67 7.87
C ILE A 224 5.76 6.17 8.19
N ARG A 225 4.64 5.48 7.99
CA ARG A 225 4.53 4.03 8.24
C ARG A 225 5.47 3.21 7.34
N VAL A 226 5.68 3.61 6.08
CA VAL A 226 6.65 2.96 5.19
C VAL A 226 8.08 3.12 5.71
N ILE A 227 8.42 4.25 6.32
CA ILE A 227 9.75 4.46 6.92
C ILE A 227 9.96 3.48 8.11
N LEU A 228 8.91 3.15 8.87
CA LEU A 228 8.98 2.18 9.95
C LEU A 228 9.33 0.76 9.48
N LEU A 229 9.27 0.46 8.20
CA LEU A 229 9.74 -0.81 7.65
C LEU A 229 11.20 -1.08 8.03
N VAL A 230 12.05 -0.05 7.98
CA VAL A 230 13.49 -0.22 8.27
C VAL A 230 13.73 -0.75 9.69
N PRO A 231 13.24 -0.10 10.77
CA PRO A 231 13.46 -0.64 12.11
C PRO A 231 12.79 -2.00 12.32
N VAL A 232 11.64 -2.29 11.73
CA VAL A 232 10.99 -3.60 11.83
C VAL A 232 11.84 -4.69 11.17
N LEU A 233 12.40 -4.45 10.00
CA LEU A 233 13.30 -5.41 9.34
C LEU A 233 14.59 -5.63 10.15
N LEU A 234 15.10 -4.60 10.83
CA LEU A 234 16.23 -4.74 11.75
C LEU A 234 15.89 -5.67 12.91
N VAL A 235 14.71 -5.51 13.53
CA VAL A 235 14.21 -6.40 14.59
C VAL A 235 14.05 -7.83 14.08
N PHE A 236 13.51 -8.03 12.89
CA PHE A 236 13.39 -9.36 12.27
C PHE A 236 14.77 -9.97 12.02
N SER A 237 15.71 -9.20 11.48
CA SER A 237 17.08 -9.65 11.25
C SER A 237 17.77 -10.06 12.55
N TRP A 238 17.59 -9.29 13.60
CA TRP A 238 18.14 -9.60 14.93
C TRP A 238 17.53 -10.87 15.53
N SER A 239 16.21 -10.99 15.48
CA SER A 239 15.48 -12.20 15.94
C SER A 239 15.85 -13.46 15.17
N ALA A 240 16.16 -13.35 13.87
CA ALA A 240 16.62 -14.46 13.05
C ALA A 240 18.05 -14.87 13.37
N ARG A 241 18.94 -13.90 13.70
CA ARG A 241 20.32 -14.15 14.13
C ARG A 241 20.41 -15.04 15.36
N SER A 242 19.55 -14.81 16.32
CA SER A 242 19.53 -15.55 17.59
C SER A 242 19.25 -17.05 17.41
N ARG A 243 18.90 -17.51 16.20
CA ARG A 243 18.54 -18.90 15.89
C ARG A 243 19.47 -19.60 14.90
N SER A 244 20.40 -18.89 14.26
CA SER A 244 21.26 -19.44 13.20
C SER A 244 22.70 -19.07 13.46
N GLU A 245 23.45 -19.93 14.10
CA GLU A 245 24.92 -19.84 14.22
C GLU A 245 25.67 -20.06 12.87
N SER A 246 24.96 -20.43 11.78
CA SER A 246 25.58 -20.98 10.55
C SER A 246 25.44 -20.16 9.27
N VAL A 247 25.11 -18.86 9.28
CA VAL A 247 24.96 -18.08 8.04
C VAL A 247 25.93 -16.89 7.95
N ALA A 248 26.76 -16.92 6.88
CA ALA A 248 27.78 -15.91 6.58
C ALA A 248 27.26 -14.45 6.54
N PRO A 249 28.07 -13.47 6.98
CA PRO A 249 27.66 -12.06 7.14
C PRO A 249 27.28 -11.31 5.86
N ASP A 250 27.72 -11.78 4.71
CA ASP A 250 27.76 -11.03 3.44
C ASP A 250 26.44 -11.02 2.64
N GLN A 251 25.38 -11.72 3.07
CA GLN A 251 24.10 -11.78 2.33
C GLN A 251 22.96 -10.95 2.92
N ARG A 252 23.25 -10.01 3.83
CA ARG A 252 22.25 -9.26 4.60
C ARG A 252 22.07 -7.83 4.09
N ARG A 253 21.59 -7.67 2.86
CA ARG A 253 21.23 -6.33 2.36
C ARG A 253 19.85 -5.93 2.94
N LEU A 254 19.85 -4.87 3.75
CA LEU A 254 18.63 -4.18 4.16
C LEU A 254 17.95 -3.60 2.91
N VAL A 255 16.69 -3.94 2.71
CA VAL A 255 15.89 -3.36 1.62
C VAL A 255 15.38 -2.01 2.11
N VAL A 256 16.16 -0.96 1.89
CA VAL A 256 15.72 0.42 2.18
C VAL A 256 14.71 0.85 1.12
N PRO A 257 13.51 1.31 1.49
CA PRO A 257 12.51 1.80 0.53
C PRO A 257 12.90 3.19 0.01
N TRP A 258 13.84 3.23 -0.93
CA TRP A 258 14.42 4.46 -1.50
C TRP A 258 13.36 5.43 -2.05
N PHE A 259 12.23 4.91 -2.57
CA PHE A 259 11.14 5.73 -3.07
C PHE A 259 10.46 6.57 -1.99
N ALA A 260 10.42 6.08 -0.72
CA ALA A 260 9.90 6.86 0.39
C ALA A 260 10.83 8.02 0.76
N LEU A 261 12.15 7.81 0.67
CA LEU A 261 13.13 8.89 0.88
C LEU A 261 13.03 9.94 -0.24
N LEU A 262 12.87 9.50 -1.49
CA LEU A 262 12.69 10.41 -2.63
C LEU A 262 11.34 11.14 -2.59
N PHE A 263 10.28 10.54 -2.05
CA PHE A 263 9.02 11.22 -1.77
C PHE A 263 9.22 12.37 -0.77
N LEU A 264 9.93 12.13 0.33
CA LEU A 264 10.26 13.19 1.30
C LEU A 264 11.15 14.28 0.67
N LEU A 265 12.10 13.88 -0.18
CA LEU A 265 12.91 14.84 -0.93
C LEU A 265 12.06 15.69 -1.88
N ALA A 266 11.07 15.10 -2.56
CA ALA A 266 10.14 15.83 -3.43
C ALA A 266 9.31 16.85 -2.63
N ILE A 267 8.84 16.51 -1.42
CA ILE A 267 8.18 17.45 -0.50
C ILE A 267 9.13 18.60 -0.13
N ALA A 268 10.38 18.27 0.25
CA ALA A 268 11.37 19.27 0.62
C ALA A 268 11.69 20.22 -0.56
N LEU A 269 11.87 19.67 -1.75
CA LEU A 269 12.09 20.47 -2.96
C LEU A 269 10.90 21.38 -3.27
N ASN A 270 9.67 20.87 -3.20
CA ASN A 270 8.47 21.68 -3.41
C ASN A 270 8.39 22.83 -2.40
N THR A 271 8.72 22.57 -1.13
CA THR A 271 8.74 23.58 -0.07
C THR A 271 9.81 24.64 -0.30
N LEU A 272 11.05 24.22 -0.58
CA LEU A 272 12.20 25.14 -0.75
C LEU A 272 12.10 26.00 -2.00
N LEU A 273 11.62 25.41 -3.10
CA LEU A 273 11.51 26.10 -4.40
C LEU A 273 10.20 26.86 -4.54
N SER A 274 9.23 26.66 -3.63
CA SER A 274 7.89 27.26 -3.67
C SER A 274 7.28 27.20 -5.08
N LEU A 275 7.25 25.96 -5.65
CA LEU A 275 6.89 25.74 -7.05
C LEU A 275 5.50 26.32 -7.36
N SER A 276 5.43 27.09 -8.43
CA SER A 276 4.18 27.71 -8.87
C SER A 276 3.18 26.66 -9.36
N PRO A 277 1.86 26.95 -9.31
CA PRO A 277 0.83 26.07 -9.86
C PRO A 277 1.06 25.68 -11.33
N ALA A 278 1.68 26.56 -12.12
CA ALA A 278 2.02 26.28 -13.51
C ALA A 278 3.00 25.09 -13.68
N VAL A 279 3.82 24.82 -12.68
CA VAL A 279 4.74 23.66 -12.67
C VAL A 279 4.10 22.46 -12.00
N THR A 280 3.40 22.66 -10.88
CA THR A 280 2.87 21.53 -10.09
C THR A 280 1.63 20.89 -10.73
N GLU A 281 0.78 21.63 -11.46
CA GLU A 281 -0.43 21.04 -12.08
C GLU A 281 -0.12 20.02 -13.20
N PRO A 282 0.81 20.24 -14.13
CA PRO A 282 1.24 19.19 -15.07
C PRO A 282 1.82 17.97 -14.36
N ILE A 283 2.63 18.18 -13.32
CA ILE A 283 3.19 17.07 -12.53
C ILE A 283 2.07 16.24 -11.91
N LYS A 284 1.06 16.87 -11.29
CA LYS A 284 -0.10 16.21 -10.68
C LYS A 284 -0.91 15.41 -11.72
N THR A 285 -1.06 15.93 -12.93
CA THR A 285 -1.78 15.26 -14.02
C THR A 285 -1.06 13.98 -14.46
N VAL A 286 0.25 14.08 -14.73
CA VAL A 286 1.08 12.94 -15.09
C VAL A 286 1.13 11.90 -13.97
N ASP A 287 1.25 12.37 -12.73
CA ASP A 287 1.24 11.53 -11.54
C ASP A 287 -0.09 10.75 -11.38
N ASN A 288 -1.23 11.42 -11.53
CA ASN A 288 -2.54 10.75 -11.50
C ASN A 288 -2.65 9.64 -12.54
N PHE A 289 -2.17 9.90 -13.75
CA PHE A 289 -2.18 8.89 -14.81
C PHE A 289 -1.23 7.73 -14.50
N ALA A 290 -0.02 8.01 -14.01
CA ALA A 290 0.94 6.99 -13.60
C ALA A 290 0.40 6.11 -12.46
N LEU A 291 -0.24 6.73 -11.45
CA LEU A 291 -0.90 5.98 -10.38
C LEU A 291 -2.08 5.17 -10.89
N THR A 292 -2.86 5.67 -11.84
CA THR A 292 -3.95 4.90 -12.49
C THR A 292 -3.40 3.69 -13.24
N MET A 293 -2.29 3.84 -13.98
CA MET A 293 -1.60 2.71 -14.61
C MET A 293 -1.16 1.67 -13.57
N ALA A 294 -0.57 2.11 -12.47
CA ALA A 294 -0.10 1.24 -11.40
C ALA A 294 -1.25 0.47 -10.74
N MET A 295 -2.37 1.15 -10.47
CA MET A 295 -3.57 0.54 -9.90
C MET A 295 -4.22 -0.47 -10.86
N THR A 296 -4.29 -0.14 -12.15
CA THR A 296 -4.79 -1.06 -13.18
C THR A 296 -3.94 -2.32 -13.26
N ALA A 297 -2.61 -2.16 -13.26
CA ALA A 297 -1.69 -3.28 -13.28
C ALA A 297 -1.81 -4.15 -12.02
N LEU A 298 -1.97 -3.54 -10.84
CA LEU A 298 -2.22 -4.25 -9.58
C LEU A 298 -3.52 -5.06 -9.64
N GLY A 299 -4.58 -4.48 -10.23
CA GLY A 299 -5.82 -5.20 -10.51
C GLY A 299 -5.60 -6.43 -11.40
N CYS A 300 -4.79 -6.31 -12.45
CA CYS A 300 -4.44 -7.44 -13.33
C CYS A 300 -3.63 -8.55 -12.63
N GLU A 301 -3.01 -8.28 -11.49
CA GLU A 301 -2.31 -9.28 -10.68
C GLU A 301 -3.23 -9.98 -9.66
N THR A 302 -4.48 -9.52 -9.51
CA THR A 302 -5.46 -10.01 -8.54
C THR A 302 -6.35 -11.10 -9.16
N THR A 303 -5.97 -12.38 -8.96
CA THR A 303 -6.71 -13.55 -9.48
C THR A 303 -7.27 -14.41 -8.37
N ILE A 304 -8.47 -14.98 -8.61
CA ILE A 304 -9.17 -15.87 -7.65
C ILE A 304 -8.39 -17.17 -7.42
N ASP A 305 -7.67 -17.65 -8.44
CA ASP A 305 -6.91 -18.91 -8.33
C ASP A 305 -5.77 -18.86 -7.30
N LYS A 306 -5.12 -17.71 -7.14
CA LYS A 306 -4.10 -17.51 -6.12
C LYS A 306 -4.66 -17.70 -4.70
N PHE A 307 -5.93 -17.40 -4.48
CA PHE A 307 -6.59 -17.60 -3.20
C PHE A 307 -6.84 -19.07 -2.88
N ARG A 308 -7.18 -19.87 -3.90
CA ARG A 308 -7.46 -21.31 -3.71
C ARG A 308 -6.22 -22.11 -3.32
N GLN A 309 -5.04 -21.73 -3.84
CA GLN A 309 -3.77 -22.44 -3.59
C GLN A 309 -3.22 -22.22 -2.18
N ALA A 310 -3.52 -21.10 -1.55
CA ALA A 310 -2.88 -20.66 -0.32
C ALA A 310 -3.38 -21.38 0.96
N GLY A 311 -4.48 -22.10 0.87
CA GLY A 311 -5.18 -22.60 2.07
C GLY A 311 -5.82 -21.45 2.86
N TRP A 312 -6.62 -21.81 3.87
CA TRP A 312 -7.47 -20.84 4.58
C TRP A 312 -6.79 -20.10 5.75
N ARG A 313 -5.77 -20.71 6.39
CA ARG A 313 -5.16 -20.18 7.62
C ARG A 313 -4.53 -18.78 7.45
N PRO A 314 -3.73 -18.50 6.41
CA PRO A 314 -3.19 -17.16 6.18
C PRO A 314 -4.28 -16.11 5.93
N PHE A 315 -5.39 -16.51 5.31
CA PHE A 315 -6.53 -15.62 5.07
C PHE A 315 -7.29 -15.31 6.36
N VAL A 316 -7.45 -16.29 7.26
CA VAL A 316 -8.06 -16.05 8.58
C VAL A 316 -7.16 -15.14 9.41
N LEU A 317 -5.85 -15.37 9.43
CA LEU A 317 -4.91 -14.47 10.08
C LEU A 317 -5.06 -13.04 9.52
N ALA A 318 -5.02 -12.89 8.22
CA ALA A 318 -5.14 -11.59 7.57
C ALA A 318 -6.51 -10.93 7.81
N LEU A 319 -7.60 -11.70 7.86
CA LEU A 319 -8.93 -11.21 8.24
C LEU A 319 -8.94 -10.66 9.67
N VAL A 320 -8.38 -11.39 10.63
CA VAL A 320 -8.30 -10.92 12.02
C VAL A 320 -7.48 -9.62 12.09
N LEU A 321 -6.35 -9.57 11.40
CA LEU A 321 -5.52 -8.35 11.34
C LEU A 321 -6.24 -7.20 10.64
N TYR A 322 -7.01 -7.49 9.60
CA TYR A 322 -7.85 -6.50 8.91
C TYR A 322 -8.91 -5.92 9.84
N LEU A 323 -9.64 -6.78 10.57
CA LEU A 323 -10.63 -6.34 11.55
C LEU A 323 -9.98 -5.54 12.68
N TRP A 324 -8.79 -5.95 13.14
CA TRP A 324 -8.01 -5.17 14.09
C TRP A 324 -7.65 -3.79 13.55
N LEU A 325 -7.15 -3.71 12.32
CA LEU A 325 -6.83 -2.42 11.69
C LEU A 325 -8.08 -1.56 11.54
N MET A 326 -9.22 -2.15 11.16
CA MET A 326 -10.47 -1.42 10.98
C MET A 326 -11.03 -0.91 12.31
N PHE A 327 -11.21 -1.76 13.30
CA PHE A 327 -11.84 -1.37 14.58
C PHE A 327 -10.82 -0.85 15.59
N GLY A 328 -9.69 -1.51 15.75
CA GLY A 328 -8.62 -1.09 16.65
C GLY A 328 -7.97 0.22 16.19
N GLY A 329 -7.80 0.40 14.87
CA GLY A 329 -7.32 1.65 14.28
C GLY A 329 -8.30 2.82 14.52
N LEU A 330 -9.61 2.57 14.38
CA LEU A 330 -10.64 3.56 14.69
C LEU A 330 -10.58 3.99 16.16
N LEU A 331 -10.48 3.02 17.07
CA LEU A 331 -10.35 3.30 18.50
C LEU A 331 -9.06 4.05 18.83
N ALA A 332 -7.94 3.70 18.18
CA ALA A 332 -6.66 4.37 18.39
C ALA A 332 -6.72 5.84 17.95
N VAL A 333 -7.30 6.13 16.80
CA VAL A 333 -7.47 7.52 16.32
C VAL A 333 -8.38 8.30 17.27
N LYS A 334 -9.50 7.73 17.70
CA LYS A 334 -10.40 8.38 18.66
C LYS A 334 -9.75 8.60 20.02
N ALA A 335 -8.96 7.67 20.50
CA ALA A 335 -8.23 7.84 21.78
C ALA A 335 -7.23 9.00 21.70
N LEU A 336 -6.54 9.19 20.58
CA LEU A 336 -5.66 10.32 20.36
C LEU A 336 -6.41 11.66 20.27
N SER A 337 -7.58 11.66 19.63
CA SER A 337 -8.46 12.83 19.54
C SER A 337 -8.98 13.23 20.93
N TRP A 338 -9.49 12.29 21.72
CA TRP A 338 -9.96 12.55 23.10
C TRP A 338 -8.84 12.96 24.06
N GLY A 339 -7.62 12.49 23.82
CA GLY A 339 -6.43 12.90 24.56
C GLY A 339 -5.91 14.29 24.21
N GLY A 340 -6.54 15.02 23.29
CA GLY A 340 -6.09 16.33 22.82
C GLY A 340 -4.77 16.31 22.06
N LEU A 341 -4.36 15.14 21.56
CA LEU A 341 -3.12 14.97 20.79
C LEU A 341 -3.34 15.20 19.27
N ILE A 342 -4.61 15.28 18.85
CA ILE A 342 -5.06 15.59 17.48
C ILE A 342 -6.09 16.70 17.59
N ALA A 343 -5.84 17.83 16.92
CA ALA A 343 -6.78 18.94 16.80
C ALA A 343 -7.66 18.79 15.57
#